data_645af8b22a426d1a274192689ee9d772
#
_entry.id   645af8b22a426d1a274192689ee9d772
#
_cell.length_a   1.000
_cell.length_b   1.000
_cell.length_c   1.000
_cell.angle_alpha   90.00
_cell.angle_beta   90.00
_cell.angle_gamma   90.00
#
_symmetry.space_group_name_H-M   'P 1'
#
loop_
_entity.id
_entity.type
_entity.pdbx_description
1 polymer ?
#
loop_
_entity_poly.entity_id
_entity_poly.type
_entity_poly.pdbx_seq_one_letter_code
_entity_poly.pdbx_strand_id
1 'polypeptide(L)'
;MTGGLFALEGVYASRGGQPVLRDLDLVIGEGATALVGPSGAGKSTLLRLLCRLADADSGTVHFAGTDVRELDPLELRRRACLVPQLPALLPGSVADNVRYGPSLCDREADVERSLRLAGLDPSYAAREGEQLSVGEQQRVMLARALALGPEVLLLDEPTSALDARSRTGVEAALVRLVAEHGVSAVIVTHEPAQARRLARRTIELGAPADR
;
A
#
# COMPACT_ATOMS: atom_id res chain seq x y z
N MET A 1 12.16 -14.29 16.10
CA MET A 1 12.59 -12.87 16.10
C MET A 1 11.35 -11.99 16.09
N THR A 2 10.91 -11.58 17.24
CA THR A 2 9.67 -10.85 17.49
C THR A 2 9.96 -9.36 17.57
N GLY A 3 9.46 -8.56 16.64
CA GLY A 3 9.59 -7.10 16.73
C GLY A 3 9.38 -6.29 15.45
N GLY A 4 8.84 -6.86 14.38
CA GLY A 4 8.51 -6.16 13.16
C GLY A 4 7.01 -6.13 12.90
N LEU A 5 6.55 -5.13 12.11
CA LEU A 5 5.18 -5.09 11.62
C LEU A 5 4.89 -6.28 10.69
N PHE A 6 5.86 -6.61 9.82
CA PHE A 6 5.87 -7.87 9.06
C PHE A 6 7.19 -8.61 9.26
N ALA A 7 7.10 -9.95 9.27
CA ALA A 7 8.24 -10.85 9.20
C ALA A 7 7.98 -11.95 8.16
N LEU A 8 8.95 -12.18 7.29
CA LEU A 8 8.93 -13.21 6.25
C LEU A 8 10.09 -14.16 6.53
N GLU A 9 9.85 -15.46 6.44
CA GLU A 9 10.85 -16.51 6.72
C GLU A 9 10.81 -17.54 5.59
N GLY A 10 11.92 -17.67 4.84
CA GLY A 10 12.10 -18.62 3.75
C GLY A 10 11.01 -18.51 2.66
N VAL A 11 10.57 -17.31 2.32
CA VAL A 11 9.41 -17.12 1.42
C VAL A 11 9.81 -17.35 -0.04
N TYR A 12 9.09 -18.28 -0.68
CA TYR A 12 9.09 -18.48 -2.13
C TYR A 12 7.75 -18.04 -2.70
N ALA A 13 7.77 -17.38 -3.86
CA ALA A 13 6.57 -17.06 -4.61
C ALA A 13 6.82 -17.04 -6.11
N SER A 14 5.86 -17.57 -6.87
CA SER A 14 5.88 -17.63 -8.32
C SER A 14 4.77 -16.79 -8.95
N ARG A 15 4.97 -16.33 -10.18
CA ARG A 15 3.96 -15.66 -10.99
C ARG A 15 3.99 -16.21 -12.41
N GLY A 16 2.85 -16.77 -12.85
CA GLY A 16 2.77 -17.43 -14.15
C GLY A 16 3.77 -18.58 -14.30
N GLY A 17 4.04 -19.33 -13.23
CA GLY A 17 4.99 -20.44 -13.20
C GLY A 17 6.47 -20.02 -13.13
N GLN A 18 6.77 -18.71 -13.09
CA GLN A 18 8.13 -18.19 -12.94
C GLN A 18 8.36 -17.73 -11.50
N PRO A 19 9.41 -18.21 -10.82
CA PRO A 19 9.72 -17.78 -9.47
C PRO A 19 10.18 -16.32 -9.46
N VAL A 20 9.52 -15.50 -8.60
CA VAL A 20 9.80 -14.05 -8.46
C VAL A 20 10.37 -13.71 -7.09
N LEU A 21 10.08 -14.50 -6.05
CA LEU A 21 10.72 -14.41 -4.75
C LEU A 21 11.31 -15.79 -4.42
N ARG A 22 12.54 -15.79 -3.90
CA ARG A 22 13.26 -17.04 -3.59
C ARG A 22 13.93 -16.91 -2.25
N ASP A 23 13.56 -17.77 -1.31
CA ASP A 23 14.16 -17.88 0.03
C ASP A 23 14.29 -16.49 0.71
N LEU A 24 13.19 -15.73 0.67
CA LEU A 24 13.21 -14.36 1.17
C LEU A 24 12.98 -14.35 2.68
N ASP A 25 14.03 -13.94 3.40
CA ASP A 25 13.94 -13.54 4.80
C ASP A 25 13.93 -12.02 4.89
N LEU A 26 12.91 -11.46 5.54
CA LEU A 26 12.72 -10.03 5.61
C LEU A 26 11.94 -9.62 6.84
N VAL A 27 12.39 -8.55 7.52
CA VAL A 27 11.63 -7.90 8.59
C VAL A 27 11.34 -6.45 8.20
N ILE A 28 10.06 -6.07 8.21
CA ILE A 28 9.59 -4.70 8.00
C ILE A 28 9.07 -4.17 9.33
N GLY A 29 9.67 -3.10 9.83
CA GLY A 29 9.26 -2.43 11.06
C GLY A 29 8.14 -1.43 10.84
N GLU A 30 7.71 -0.78 11.92
CA GLU A 30 6.79 0.36 11.87
C GLU A 30 7.42 1.58 11.18
N GLY A 31 6.56 2.52 10.78
CA GLY A 31 6.94 3.72 10.03
C GLY A 31 7.01 3.48 8.53
N ALA A 32 7.79 4.31 7.81
CA ALA A 32 7.90 4.19 6.36
C ALA A 32 9.12 3.34 5.95
N THR A 33 8.86 2.32 5.14
CA THR A 33 9.87 1.47 4.49
C THR A 33 9.69 1.51 2.99
N ALA A 34 10.74 1.82 2.23
CA ALA A 34 10.75 1.76 0.78
C ALA A 34 11.27 0.39 0.31
N LEU A 35 10.59 -0.21 -0.66
CA LEU A 35 11.03 -1.37 -1.40
C LEU A 35 11.52 -0.92 -2.78
N VAL A 36 12.80 -1.09 -3.06
CA VAL A 36 13.40 -0.74 -4.35
C VAL A 36 13.94 -1.98 -5.04
N GLY A 37 14.20 -1.89 -6.33
CA GLY A 37 14.76 -2.97 -7.13
C GLY A 37 14.29 -2.90 -8.57
N PRO A 38 14.89 -3.70 -9.47
CA PRO A 38 14.54 -3.69 -10.89
C PRO A 38 13.09 -4.11 -11.14
N SER A 39 12.59 -3.85 -12.34
CA SER A 39 11.30 -4.39 -12.78
C SER A 39 11.36 -5.93 -12.76
N GLY A 40 10.30 -6.56 -12.30
CA GLY A 40 10.26 -8.02 -12.16
C GLY A 40 10.87 -8.59 -10.87
N ALA A 41 11.49 -7.78 -10.00
CA ALA A 41 12.08 -8.25 -8.73
C ALA A 41 11.07 -8.74 -7.66
N GLY A 42 9.79 -8.86 -8.00
CA GLY A 42 8.78 -9.38 -7.09
C GLY A 42 8.16 -8.37 -6.11
N LYS A 43 8.46 -7.05 -6.25
CA LYS A 43 7.98 -6.02 -5.32
C LYS A 43 6.45 -6.00 -5.16
N SER A 44 5.71 -5.95 -6.27
CA SER A 44 4.23 -5.99 -6.23
C SER A 44 3.70 -7.36 -5.76
N THR A 45 4.42 -8.45 -6.02
CA THR A 45 4.10 -9.78 -5.48
C THR A 45 4.26 -9.77 -3.96
N LEU A 46 5.35 -9.21 -3.46
CA LEU A 46 5.57 -9.06 -2.02
C LEU A 46 4.43 -8.29 -1.37
N LEU A 47 4.02 -7.12 -1.91
CA LEU A 47 2.87 -6.38 -1.35
C LEU A 47 1.59 -7.22 -1.29
N ARG A 48 1.34 -8.05 -2.32
CA ARG A 48 0.16 -8.95 -2.35
C ARG A 48 0.24 -10.06 -1.31
N LEU A 49 1.43 -10.59 -1.03
CA LEU A 49 1.63 -11.55 0.05
C LEU A 49 1.35 -10.91 1.42
N LEU A 50 1.84 -9.68 1.66
CA LEU A 50 1.66 -8.97 2.92
C LEU A 50 0.18 -8.73 3.28
N CYS A 51 -0.72 -8.59 2.31
CA CYS A 51 -2.16 -8.45 2.54
C CYS A 51 -2.96 -9.70 2.11
N ARG A 52 -2.28 -10.82 1.86
CA ARG A 52 -2.89 -12.10 1.46
C ARG A 52 -3.86 -11.97 0.27
N LEU A 53 -3.48 -11.14 -0.73
CA LEU A 53 -4.06 -11.15 -2.08
C LEU A 53 -3.41 -12.23 -2.97
N ALA A 54 -2.33 -12.82 -2.51
CA ALA A 54 -1.70 -14.03 -3.00
C ALA A 54 -1.14 -14.79 -1.81
N ASP A 55 -1.02 -16.10 -1.90
CA ASP A 55 -0.33 -16.93 -0.94
C ASP A 55 1.10 -17.22 -1.44
N ALA A 56 2.04 -17.42 -0.51
CA ALA A 56 3.38 -17.88 -0.82
C ALA A 56 3.36 -19.36 -1.22
N ASP A 57 4.23 -19.75 -2.16
CA ASP A 57 4.40 -21.17 -2.55
C ASP A 57 4.99 -21.99 -1.39
N SER A 58 5.91 -21.37 -0.60
CA SER A 58 6.46 -21.91 0.65
C SER A 58 6.99 -20.79 1.54
N GLY A 59 7.37 -21.15 2.77
CA GLY A 59 7.75 -20.19 3.80
C GLY A 59 6.56 -19.61 4.55
N THR A 60 6.81 -18.61 5.39
CA THR A 60 5.79 -17.99 6.25
C THR A 60 5.83 -16.46 6.15
N VAL A 61 4.66 -15.83 6.21
CA VAL A 61 4.51 -14.38 6.31
C VAL A 61 3.74 -14.08 7.58
N HIS A 62 4.32 -13.28 8.46
CA HIS A 62 3.68 -12.86 9.72
C HIS A 62 3.33 -11.37 9.64
N PHE A 63 2.16 -11.02 10.18
CA PHE A 63 1.73 -9.65 10.43
C PHE A 63 1.49 -9.48 11.94
N ALA A 64 2.19 -8.54 12.56
CA ALA A 64 2.14 -8.30 14.01
C ALA A 64 2.34 -9.58 14.82
N GLY A 65 3.24 -10.47 14.37
CA GLY A 65 3.59 -11.73 15.03
C GLY A 65 2.67 -12.91 14.74
N THR A 66 1.58 -12.73 13.98
CA THR A 66 0.64 -13.81 13.61
C THR A 66 0.83 -14.19 12.15
N ASP A 67 0.86 -15.48 11.81
CA ASP A 67 0.90 -15.96 10.44
C ASP A 67 -0.35 -15.42 9.70
N VAL A 68 -0.15 -14.78 8.55
CA VAL A 68 -1.26 -14.19 7.77
C VAL A 68 -2.30 -15.23 7.34
N ARG A 69 -1.95 -16.52 7.29
CA ARG A 69 -2.87 -17.62 6.97
C ARG A 69 -3.85 -17.93 8.11
N GLU A 70 -3.50 -17.55 9.33
CA GLU A 70 -4.36 -17.71 10.51
C GLU A 70 -5.32 -16.54 10.71
N LEU A 71 -5.08 -15.40 10.02
CA LEU A 71 -5.92 -14.21 10.09
C LEU A 71 -7.08 -14.31 9.10
N ASP A 72 -8.22 -13.72 9.47
CA ASP A 72 -9.30 -13.47 8.51
C ASP A 72 -8.80 -12.55 7.39
N PRO A 73 -8.90 -12.96 6.10
CA PRO A 73 -8.34 -12.18 5.00
C PRO A 73 -8.94 -10.78 4.86
N LEU A 74 -10.21 -10.59 5.22
CA LEU A 74 -10.88 -9.29 5.13
C LEU A 74 -10.41 -8.39 6.28
N GLU A 75 -10.22 -8.94 7.48
CA GLU A 75 -9.64 -8.21 8.59
C GLU A 75 -8.19 -7.79 8.30
N LEU A 76 -7.35 -8.71 7.82
CA LEU A 76 -5.98 -8.40 7.42
C LEU A 76 -5.94 -7.25 6.39
N ARG A 77 -6.78 -7.31 5.35
CA ARG A 77 -6.81 -6.28 4.29
C ARG A 77 -7.33 -4.93 4.77
N ARG A 78 -8.11 -4.87 5.85
CA ARG A 78 -8.48 -3.62 6.51
C ARG A 78 -7.32 -3.02 7.28
N ARG A 79 -6.51 -3.84 7.92
CA ARG A 79 -5.34 -3.41 8.71
C ARG A 79 -4.13 -3.12 7.81
N ALA A 80 -3.94 -3.90 6.75
CA ALA A 80 -2.88 -3.76 5.75
C ALA A 80 -3.50 -3.45 4.37
N CYS A 81 -3.77 -2.16 4.11
CA CYS A 81 -4.48 -1.72 2.92
C CYS A 81 -3.55 -1.55 1.72
N LEU A 82 -3.83 -2.26 0.63
CA LEU A 82 -3.14 -2.09 -0.64
C LEU A 82 -3.73 -0.94 -1.46
N VAL A 83 -2.88 0.00 -1.86
CA VAL A 83 -3.17 1.04 -2.85
C VAL A 83 -2.38 0.71 -4.12
N PRO A 84 -3.06 0.33 -5.21
CA PRO A 84 -2.41 -0.08 -6.45
C PRO A 84 -1.78 1.10 -7.21
N GLN A 85 -0.91 0.76 -8.15
CA GLN A 85 -0.20 1.72 -9.02
C GLN A 85 -1.15 2.58 -9.85
N LEU A 86 -2.13 1.96 -10.50
CA LEU A 86 -3.13 2.67 -11.29
C LEU A 86 -4.40 2.88 -10.46
N PRO A 87 -4.97 4.09 -10.46
CA PRO A 87 -6.22 4.33 -9.77
C PRO A 87 -7.35 3.53 -10.42
N ALA A 88 -8.19 2.93 -9.58
CA ALA A 88 -9.38 2.18 -9.97
C ALA A 88 -10.55 2.63 -9.09
N LEU A 89 -11.17 3.74 -9.49
CA LEU A 89 -12.35 4.25 -8.81
C LEU A 89 -13.58 3.46 -9.25
N LEU A 90 -14.52 3.30 -8.34
CA LEU A 90 -15.86 2.81 -8.63
C LEU A 90 -16.67 3.93 -9.29
N PRO A 91 -17.66 3.61 -10.15
CA PRO A 91 -18.59 4.60 -10.65
C PRO A 91 -19.29 5.35 -9.51
N GLY A 92 -19.52 6.66 -9.70
CA GLY A 92 -20.17 7.52 -8.71
C GLY A 92 -19.23 8.57 -8.11
N SER A 93 -19.70 9.17 -7.03
CA SER A 93 -19.00 10.28 -6.39
C SER A 93 -17.72 9.85 -5.65
N VAL A 94 -16.87 10.81 -5.37
CA VAL A 94 -15.71 10.63 -4.49
C VAL A 94 -16.15 10.13 -3.11
N ALA A 95 -17.24 10.66 -2.56
CA ALA A 95 -17.77 10.23 -1.28
C ALA A 95 -18.20 8.76 -1.31
N ASP A 96 -18.82 8.28 -2.39
CA ASP A 96 -19.22 6.88 -2.54
C ASP A 96 -17.99 5.98 -2.57
N ASN A 97 -16.94 6.39 -3.27
CA ASN A 97 -15.67 5.67 -3.29
C ASN A 97 -15.04 5.55 -1.89
N VAL A 98 -15.05 6.62 -1.10
CA VAL A 98 -14.48 6.61 0.25
C VAL A 98 -15.33 5.76 1.21
N ARG A 99 -16.65 5.80 1.09
CA ARG A 99 -17.58 5.02 1.93
C ARG A 99 -17.58 3.53 1.61
N TYR A 100 -17.18 3.14 0.40
CA TYR A 100 -17.32 1.77 -0.08
C TYR A 100 -16.68 0.72 0.85
N GLY A 101 -15.42 0.90 1.22
CA GLY A 101 -14.73 -0.05 2.10
C GLY A 101 -15.38 -0.20 3.48
N PRO A 102 -15.60 0.90 4.22
CA PRO A 102 -16.31 0.87 5.49
C PRO A 102 -17.72 0.26 5.43
N SER A 103 -18.50 0.54 4.37
CA SER A 103 -19.86 -0.01 4.23
C SER A 103 -19.91 -1.54 4.13
N LEU A 104 -18.85 -2.18 3.62
CA LEU A 104 -18.72 -3.64 3.58
C LEU A 104 -18.54 -4.27 4.97
N CYS A 105 -18.36 -3.45 6.00
CA CYS A 105 -18.12 -3.87 7.38
C CYS A 105 -19.12 -3.23 8.36
N ASP A 106 -20.25 -2.75 7.86
CA ASP A 106 -21.28 -2.05 8.64
C ASP A 106 -20.70 -0.85 9.46
N ARG A 107 -19.71 -0.14 8.88
CA ARG A 107 -19.05 1.02 9.49
C ARG A 107 -19.33 2.28 8.69
N GLU A 108 -19.46 3.40 9.38
CA GLU A 108 -19.50 4.72 8.76
C GLU A 108 -18.10 5.24 8.46
N ALA A 109 -17.96 5.94 7.32
CA ALA A 109 -16.73 6.60 6.94
C ALA A 109 -16.81 8.10 7.25
N ASP A 110 -15.79 8.62 7.91
CA ASP A 110 -15.54 10.06 7.94
C ASP A 110 -14.87 10.48 6.62
N VAL A 111 -15.73 10.80 5.63
CA VAL A 111 -15.32 11.15 4.28
C VAL A 111 -14.42 12.39 4.28
N GLU A 112 -14.82 13.43 5.02
CA GLU A 112 -14.06 14.68 5.04
C GLU A 112 -12.67 14.51 5.64
N ARG A 113 -12.59 13.79 6.76
CA ARG A 113 -11.30 13.48 7.38
C ARG A 113 -10.42 12.67 6.45
N SER A 114 -10.97 11.64 5.79
CA SER A 114 -10.22 10.79 4.87
C SER A 114 -9.68 11.57 3.68
N LEU A 115 -10.47 12.50 3.12
CA LEU A 115 -10.03 13.39 2.05
C LEU A 115 -8.91 14.33 2.51
N ARG A 116 -9.06 14.98 3.67
CA ARG A 116 -8.01 15.84 4.25
C ARG A 116 -6.70 15.08 4.47
N LEU A 117 -6.76 13.87 5.01
CA LEU A 117 -5.60 13.01 5.20
C LEU A 117 -4.90 12.66 3.89
N ALA A 118 -5.66 12.43 2.82
CA ALA A 118 -5.14 12.17 1.48
C ALA A 118 -4.70 13.45 0.73
N GLY A 119 -4.80 14.63 1.34
CA GLY A 119 -4.42 15.91 0.75
C GLY A 119 -5.42 16.43 -0.28
N LEU A 120 -6.71 16.07 -0.14
CA LEU A 120 -7.82 16.61 -0.91
C LEU A 120 -8.68 17.54 -0.04
N ASP A 121 -9.22 18.58 -0.67
CA ASP A 121 -10.23 19.42 -0.03
C ASP A 121 -11.55 18.65 0.11
N PRO A 122 -12.28 18.77 1.23
CA PRO A 122 -13.58 18.10 1.43
C PRO A 122 -14.62 18.39 0.35
N SER A 123 -14.55 19.54 -0.34
CA SER A 123 -15.44 19.87 -1.46
C SER A 123 -15.36 18.89 -2.63
N TYR A 124 -14.32 18.07 -2.67
CA TYR A 124 -14.21 16.99 -3.65
C TYR A 124 -15.25 15.89 -3.44
N ALA A 125 -15.83 15.75 -2.26
CA ALA A 125 -16.74 14.67 -1.91
C ALA A 125 -17.90 14.47 -2.90
N ALA A 126 -18.46 15.57 -3.43
CA ALA A 126 -19.57 15.54 -4.38
C ALA A 126 -19.17 15.40 -5.86
N ARG A 127 -17.86 15.41 -6.16
CA ARG A 127 -17.39 15.27 -7.55
C ARG A 127 -17.49 13.83 -8.03
N GLU A 128 -17.75 13.66 -9.32
CA GLU A 128 -17.69 12.35 -9.97
C GLU A 128 -16.24 11.90 -10.14
N GLY A 129 -15.98 10.64 -9.81
CA GLY A 129 -14.62 10.06 -9.87
C GLY A 129 -14.00 10.11 -11.27
N GLU A 130 -14.82 9.97 -12.31
CA GLU A 130 -14.38 10.00 -13.72
C GLU A 130 -13.92 11.38 -14.19
N GLN A 131 -14.33 12.46 -13.53
CA GLN A 131 -13.97 13.83 -13.87
C GLN A 131 -12.64 14.30 -13.26
N LEU A 132 -12.04 13.44 -12.43
CA LEU A 132 -10.81 13.77 -11.74
C LEU A 132 -9.57 13.50 -12.61
N SER A 133 -8.54 14.32 -12.43
CA SER A 133 -7.21 14.01 -12.94
C SER A 133 -6.65 12.74 -12.29
N VAL A 134 -5.70 12.07 -12.95
CA VAL A 134 -5.06 10.84 -12.43
C VAL A 134 -4.49 11.05 -11.03
N GLY A 135 -3.89 12.22 -10.76
CA GLY A 135 -3.35 12.54 -9.43
C GLY A 135 -4.42 12.76 -8.36
N GLU A 136 -5.59 13.29 -8.72
CA GLU A 136 -6.73 13.40 -7.81
C GLU A 136 -7.36 12.03 -7.56
N GLN A 137 -7.51 11.20 -8.60
CA GLN A 137 -7.99 9.82 -8.47
C GLN A 137 -7.08 9.00 -7.54
N GLN A 138 -5.75 9.15 -7.66
CA GLN A 138 -4.80 8.47 -6.77
C GLN A 138 -4.97 8.90 -5.31
N ARG A 139 -5.23 10.18 -5.05
CA ARG A 139 -5.53 10.66 -3.70
C ARG A 139 -6.91 10.18 -3.19
N VAL A 140 -7.90 10.02 -4.06
CA VAL A 140 -9.17 9.38 -3.68
C VAL A 140 -8.95 7.90 -3.31
N MET A 141 -8.10 7.18 -4.04
CA MET A 141 -7.72 5.81 -3.67
C MET A 141 -7.05 5.75 -2.30
N LEU A 142 -6.18 6.72 -2.00
CA LEU A 142 -5.57 6.85 -0.68
C LEU A 142 -6.62 7.15 0.40
N ALA A 143 -7.54 8.10 0.14
CA ALA A 143 -8.64 8.43 1.06
C ALA A 143 -9.54 7.20 1.33
N ARG A 144 -9.86 6.42 0.29
CA ARG A 144 -10.62 5.17 0.40
C ARG A 144 -9.93 4.14 1.31
N ALA A 145 -8.63 3.98 1.18
CA ALA A 145 -7.86 3.11 2.06
C ALA A 145 -7.83 3.64 3.51
N LEU A 146 -7.62 4.93 3.69
CA LEU A 146 -7.57 5.58 5.01
C LEU A 146 -8.91 5.55 5.76
N ALA A 147 -10.04 5.53 5.05
CA ALA A 147 -11.36 5.41 5.64
C ALA A 147 -11.56 4.10 6.43
N LEU A 148 -10.78 3.07 6.13
CA LEU A 148 -10.77 1.79 6.87
C LEU A 148 -10.01 1.86 8.20
N GLY A 149 -9.20 2.90 8.43
CA GLY A 149 -8.35 3.04 9.61
C GLY A 149 -7.20 2.03 9.63
N PRO A 150 -6.39 1.94 8.55
CA PRO A 150 -5.35 0.93 8.44
C PRO A 150 -4.19 1.19 9.41
N GLU A 151 -3.52 0.11 9.84
CA GLU A 151 -2.25 0.17 10.56
C GLU A 151 -1.09 0.41 9.60
N VAL A 152 -1.23 -0.12 8.36
CA VAL A 152 -0.21 0.03 7.32
C VAL A 152 -0.84 0.19 5.93
N LEU A 153 -0.26 1.12 5.15
CA LEU A 153 -0.52 1.26 3.73
C LEU A 153 0.55 0.52 2.93
N LEU A 154 0.10 -0.33 2.01
CA LEU A 154 0.94 -1.02 1.04
C LEU A 154 0.79 -0.30 -0.30
N LEU A 155 1.81 0.44 -0.73
CA LEU A 155 1.72 1.38 -1.83
C LEU A 155 2.55 0.87 -3.02
N ASP A 156 1.88 0.49 -4.11
CA ASP A 156 2.55 -0.02 -5.31
C ASP A 156 2.76 1.15 -6.30
N GLU A 157 3.97 1.72 -6.31
CA GLU A 157 4.37 2.84 -7.16
C GLU A 157 3.35 4.01 -7.19
N PRO A 158 2.95 4.58 -6.03
CA PRO A 158 1.77 5.43 -5.90
C PRO A 158 1.82 6.75 -6.67
N THR A 159 2.96 7.08 -7.28
CA THR A 159 3.18 8.35 -7.98
C THR A 159 3.79 8.18 -9.37
N SER A 160 3.97 6.96 -9.87
CA SER A 160 4.67 6.68 -11.15
C SER A 160 3.97 7.29 -12.37
N ALA A 161 2.64 7.40 -12.34
CA ALA A 161 1.83 7.95 -13.43
C ALA A 161 1.50 9.45 -13.25
N LEU A 162 2.10 10.14 -12.26
CA LEU A 162 1.73 11.49 -11.89
C LEU A 162 2.71 12.53 -12.43
N ASP A 163 2.17 13.71 -12.81
CA ASP A 163 2.96 14.92 -13.04
C ASP A 163 3.67 15.39 -11.74
N ALA A 164 4.66 16.26 -11.87
CA ALA A 164 5.49 16.70 -10.74
C ALA A 164 4.69 17.35 -9.60
N ARG A 165 3.65 18.13 -9.91
CA ARG A 165 2.82 18.81 -8.91
C ARG A 165 1.96 17.81 -8.14
N SER A 166 1.30 16.92 -8.84
CA SER A 166 0.47 15.86 -8.25
C SER A 166 1.31 14.90 -7.40
N ARG A 167 2.51 14.53 -7.89
CA ARG A 167 3.49 13.72 -7.15
C ARG A 167 3.84 14.35 -5.80
N THR A 168 4.24 15.63 -5.81
CA THR A 168 4.58 16.35 -4.57
C THR A 168 3.42 16.34 -3.58
N GLY A 169 2.18 16.50 -4.04
CA GLY A 169 1.00 16.47 -3.18
C GLY A 169 0.76 15.11 -2.52
N VAL A 170 0.91 14.01 -3.27
CA VAL A 170 0.79 12.64 -2.73
C VAL A 170 1.94 12.33 -1.76
N GLU A 171 3.18 12.64 -2.12
CA GLU A 171 4.35 12.45 -1.25
C GLU A 171 4.20 13.19 0.08
N ALA A 172 3.76 14.46 0.05
CA ALA A 172 3.53 15.24 1.27
C ALA A 172 2.43 14.65 2.15
N ALA A 173 1.34 14.13 1.57
CA ALA A 173 0.31 13.44 2.31
C ALA A 173 0.84 12.18 3.00
N LEU A 174 1.62 11.35 2.31
CA LEU A 174 2.22 10.13 2.86
C LEU A 174 3.19 10.42 4.01
N VAL A 175 4.05 11.43 3.86
CA VAL A 175 4.98 11.85 4.93
C VAL A 175 4.20 12.27 6.18
N ARG A 176 3.15 13.09 6.04
CA ARG A 176 2.31 13.50 7.16
C ARG A 176 1.59 12.33 7.82
N LEU A 177 1.03 11.40 7.04
CA LEU A 177 0.35 10.20 7.57
C LEU A 177 1.26 9.40 8.49
N VAL A 178 2.50 9.16 8.07
CA VAL A 178 3.46 8.41 8.89
C VAL A 178 3.89 9.21 10.12
N ALA A 179 4.20 10.51 9.95
CA ALA A 179 4.77 11.32 11.02
C ALA A 179 3.75 11.73 12.09
N GLU A 180 2.51 12.03 11.68
CA GLU A 180 1.52 12.68 12.56
C GLU A 180 0.37 11.75 12.94
N HIS A 181 0.10 10.70 12.15
CA HIS A 181 -1.04 9.82 12.36
C HIS A 181 -0.66 8.37 12.71
N GLY A 182 0.65 8.07 12.79
CA GLY A 182 1.16 6.75 13.20
C GLY A 182 0.84 5.60 12.23
N VAL A 183 0.38 5.92 11.01
CA VAL A 183 0.13 4.91 9.96
C VAL A 183 1.47 4.51 9.36
N SER A 184 1.80 3.22 9.39
CA SER A 184 2.99 2.71 8.71
C SER A 184 2.79 2.68 7.19
N ALA A 185 3.89 2.68 6.43
CA ALA A 185 3.83 2.59 4.97
C ALA A 185 4.93 1.69 4.40
N VAL A 186 4.55 0.77 3.52
CA VAL A 186 5.48 0.00 2.68
C VAL A 186 5.32 0.51 1.26
N ILE A 187 6.35 1.14 0.72
CA ILE A 187 6.28 1.92 -0.52
C ILE A 187 7.18 1.29 -1.58
N VAL A 188 6.58 0.73 -2.61
CA VAL A 188 7.33 0.28 -3.80
C VAL A 188 7.64 1.48 -4.67
N THR A 189 8.90 1.63 -5.05
CA THR A 189 9.33 2.62 -6.03
C THR A 189 10.57 2.14 -6.78
N HIS A 190 10.72 2.58 -8.01
CA HIS A 190 11.94 2.39 -8.80
C HIS A 190 12.86 3.63 -8.75
N GLU A 191 12.44 4.72 -8.09
CA GLU A 191 13.20 5.96 -7.96
C GLU A 191 13.94 6.02 -6.60
N PRO A 192 15.29 5.84 -6.53
CA PRO A 192 16.01 5.90 -5.25
C PRO A 192 15.89 7.25 -4.54
N ALA A 193 15.75 8.34 -5.30
CA ALA A 193 15.55 9.67 -4.74
C ALA A 193 14.20 9.78 -4.01
N GLN A 194 13.14 9.18 -4.55
CA GLN A 194 11.83 9.11 -3.91
C GLN A 194 11.88 8.25 -2.64
N ALA A 195 12.53 7.08 -2.70
CA ALA A 195 12.69 6.21 -1.54
C ALA A 195 13.30 6.98 -0.35
N ARG A 196 14.35 7.76 -0.58
CA ARG A 196 15.00 8.59 0.46
C ARG A 196 14.13 9.72 1.01
N ARG A 197 13.19 10.26 0.19
CA ARG A 197 12.27 11.31 0.66
C ARG A 197 11.12 10.74 1.51
N LEU A 198 10.64 9.54 1.17
CA LEU A 198 9.43 8.97 1.75
C LEU A 198 9.70 8.02 2.91
N ALA A 199 10.88 7.40 2.97
CA ALA A 199 11.13 6.33 3.93
C ALA A 199 12.48 6.52 4.65
N ARG A 200 12.49 6.15 5.95
CA ARG A 200 13.72 6.10 6.74
C ARG A 200 14.52 4.82 6.46
N ARG A 201 13.86 3.76 6.02
CA ARG A 201 14.46 2.46 5.70
C ARG A 201 14.20 2.13 4.24
N THR A 202 15.25 1.69 3.55
CA THR A 202 15.14 1.18 2.18
C THR A 202 15.60 -0.27 2.16
N ILE A 203 14.82 -1.13 1.54
CA ILE A 203 15.11 -2.53 1.31
C ILE A 203 15.23 -2.73 -0.20
N GLU A 204 16.34 -3.29 -0.63
CA GLU A 204 16.58 -3.61 -2.03
C GLU A 204 16.24 -5.07 -2.30
N LEU A 205 15.26 -5.30 -3.19
CA LEU A 205 14.97 -6.62 -3.70
C LEU A 205 15.82 -6.86 -4.94
N GLY A 206 16.67 -7.89 -4.89
CA GLY A 206 17.47 -8.31 -6.02
C GLY A 206 16.62 -8.84 -7.17
N ALA A 207 17.13 -8.79 -8.41
CA ALA A 207 16.54 -9.54 -9.49
C ALA A 207 16.62 -11.05 -9.15
N PRO A 208 15.60 -11.86 -9.52
CA PRO A 208 15.73 -13.31 -9.41
C PRO A 208 16.98 -13.74 -10.19
N ALA A 209 17.89 -14.43 -9.50
CA ALA A 209 19.11 -14.90 -10.15
C ALA A 209 18.73 -15.78 -11.36
N ASP A 210 19.16 -15.40 -12.55
CA ASP A 210 19.06 -16.23 -13.74
C ASP A 210 19.77 -17.56 -13.47
N ARG A 211 19.05 -18.65 -13.62
CA ARG A 211 19.63 -19.99 -13.76
C ARG A 211 19.25 -20.53 -15.11
#